data_70d1575fc5a9b9dea75d67b71e41e225
#
_entry.id   70d1575fc5a9b9dea75d67b71e41e225
#
_cell.length_a   1.000
_cell.length_b   1.000
_cell.length_c   1.000
_cell.angle_alpha   90.00
_cell.angle_beta   90.00
_cell.angle_gamma   90.00
#
_symmetry.space_group_name_H-M   'P 1'
#
loop_
_entity.id
_entity.type
_entity.pdbx_description
1 polymer ?
#
loop_
_entity_poly.entity_id
_entity_poly.type
_entity_poly.pdbx_seq_one_letter_code
_entity_poly.pdbx_strand_id
1 'polypeptide(L)'
;SAEQLRMFAFKGMDKTYRRALSMEKRIERMRTTDKPTKERALSAQFKSQEFYGDEVFALKKLKKSFGDRVLFHDVDLQVRGGERIALIGDNGTGKSTLIKMLMEEEYPDEGKIKFGPSVRIAYLPQIVEFDVPERNLVDTMLYSKRNITPQSARNRLAAFHFTGEDVFKSVSVLSGGELSRLKLCILMDEEVNLLILDEPTNHLDIA
;
A
#
# COMPACT_ATOMS: atom_id res chain seq x y z
N SER A 1 61.26 -1.40 -22.28
CA SER A 1 60.89 -0.39 -21.28
C SER A 1 59.44 0.00 -21.45
N ALA A 2 58.74 0.31 -20.38
CA ALA A 2 57.30 0.63 -20.38
C ALA A 2 56.94 1.83 -21.29
N GLU A 3 57.88 2.70 -21.55
CA GLU A 3 57.71 3.83 -22.47
C GLU A 3 57.66 3.41 -23.96
N GLN A 4 58.38 2.37 -24.35
CA GLN A 4 58.35 1.86 -25.70
C GLN A 4 57.00 1.13 -26.00
N LEU A 5 56.42 0.48 -25.03
CA LEU A 5 55.11 -0.10 -25.14
C LEU A 5 54.00 0.97 -25.22
N ARG A 6 54.15 2.11 -24.57
CA ARG A 6 53.24 3.24 -24.71
C ARG A 6 53.28 3.89 -26.09
N MET A 7 54.45 3.97 -26.72
CA MET A 7 54.59 4.57 -28.06
C MET A 7 54.07 3.66 -29.21
N PHE A 8 54.14 2.34 -29.06
CA PHE A 8 53.54 1.39 -29.99
C PHE A 8 52.03 1.31 -29.92
N ALA A 9 51.45 1.57 -28.72
CA ALA A 9 50.01 1.66 -28.54
C ALA A 9 49.38 2.88 -29.26
N PHE A 10 50.15 3.89 -29.56
CA PHE A 10 49.67 5.18 -30.08
C PHE A 10 49.33 5.21 -31.57
N LYS A 11 49.79 4.28 -32.38
CA LYS A 11 49.60 4.30 -33.86
C LYS A 11 48.55 3.37 -34.43
N GLY A 12 48.04 2.42 -33.65
CA GLY A 12 47.04 1.44 -34.16
C GLY A 12 45.75 1.32 -33.32
N MET A 13 45.69 1.95 -32.15
CA MET A 13 44.65 1.72 -31.16
C MET A 13 43.70 2.90 -30.90
N ASP A 14 43.71 3.92 -31.72
CA ASP A 14 42.90 5.13 -31.49
C ASP A 14 41.38 4.82 -31.43
N LYS A 15 40.91 3.91 -32.27
CA LYS A 15 39.48 3.47 -32.26
C LYS A 15 39.14 2.63 -31.06
N THR A 16 40.02 1.74 -30.61
CA THR A 16 39.77 0.84 -29.48
C THR A 16 39.88 1.58 -28.15
N TYR A 17 40.86 2.49 -28.05
CA TYR A 17 41.05 3.36 -26.91
C TYR A 17 39.88 4.35 -26.75
N ARG A 18 39.41 4.98 -27.84
CA ARG A 18 38.22 5.84 -27.81
C ARG A 18 36.95 5.07 -27.47
N ARG A 19 36.84 3.81 -27.90
CA ARG A 19 35.72 2.93 -27.49
C ARG A 19 35.80 2.59 -26.00
N ALA A 20 36.98 2.27 -25.47
CA ALA A 20 37.16 1.99 -24.03
C ALA A 20 36.84 3.23 -23.17
N LEU A 21 37.35 4.41 -23.52
CA LEU A 21 37.01 5.68 -22.88
C LEU A 21 35.52 6.03 -22.97
N SER A 22 34.90 5.72 -24.09
CA SER A 22 33.44 5.91 -24.27
C SER A 22 32.64 4.93 -23.40
N MET A 23 33.10 3.69 -23.27
CA MET A 23 32.49 2.71 -22.36
C MET A 23 32.69 3.09 -20.88
N GLU A 24 33.89 3.52 -20.49
CA GLU A 24 34.14 3.98 -19.11
C GLU A 24 33.27 5.19 -18.76
N LYS A 25 33.16 6.19 -19.62
CA LYS A 25 32.23 7.32 -19.44
C LYS A 25 30.77 6.90 -19.40
N ARG A 26 30.39 5.85 -20.12
CA ARG A 26 29.04 5.31 -20.09
C ARG A 26 28.78 4.54 -18.81
N ILE A 27 29.75 3.76 -18.31
CA ILE A 27 29.67 3.06 -17.02
C ILE A 27 29.66 4.07 -15.86
N GLU A 28 30.47 5.13 -15.94
CA GLU A 28 30.48 6.19 -14.94
C GLU A 28 29.20 7.01 -14.91
N ARG A 29 28.60 7.29 -16.09
CA ARG A 29 27.26 7.86 -16.17
C ARG A 29 26.19 6.92 -15.61
N MET A 30 26.27 5.61 -15.81
CA MET A 30 25.37 4.64 -15.21
C MET A 30 25.55 4.52 -13.70
N ARG A 31 26.79 4.69 -13.18
CA ARG A 31 27.07 4.74 -11.74
C ARG A 31 26.63 6.05 -11.06
N THR A 32 26.64 7.17 -11.81
CA THR A 32 26.18 8.47 -11.30
C THR A 32 24.67 8.70 -11.50
N THR A 33 23.93 7.74 -12.06
CA THR A 33 22.47 7.88 -12.25
C THR A 33 21.66 7.44 -11.03
N ASP A 34 22.31 6.92 -10.00
CA ASP A 34 21.71 6.76 -8.67
C ASP A 34 21.81 8.07 -7.86
N LYS A 35 21.27 9.15 -8.40
CA LYS A 35 20.74 10.18 -7.51
C LYS A 35 19.57 9.54 -6.77
N PRO A 36 19.57 9.52 -5.42
CA PRO A 36 18.37 9.14 -4.70
C PRO A 36 17.26 10.05 -5.21
N THR A 37 16.35 9.47 -5.97
CA THR A 37 15.12 10.13 -6.34
C THR A 37 14.50 10.51 -5.01
N LYS A 38 14.35 11.82 -4.72
CA LYS A 38 13.57 12.24 -3.55
C LYS A 38 12.27 11.47 -3.63
N GLU A 39 12.07 10.55 -2.70
CA GLU A 39 10.82 9.83 -2.55
C GLU A 39 9.73 10.88 -2.46
N ARG A 40 8.92 10.96 -3.51
CA ARG A 40 7.75 11.82 -3.48
C ARG A 40 6.82 11.17 -2.49
N ALA A 41 6.54 11.87 -1.39
CA ALA A 41 5.54 11.43 -0.43
C ALA A 41 4.25 11.07 -1.18
N LEU A 42 3.67 9.92 -0.85
CA LEU A 42 2.37 9.50 -1.35
C LEU A 42 1.36 10.62 -1.04
N SER A 43 0.90 11.34 -2.04
CA SER A 43 -0.16 12.33 -1.88
C SER A 43 -1.53 11.65 -2.01
N ALA A 44 -1.79 10.74 -1.10
CA ALA A 44 -3.05 10.03 -1.02
C ALA A 44 -4.09 10.94 -0.37
N GLN A 45 -5.05 11.44 -1.14
CA GLN A 45 -6.22 12.16 -0.62
C GLN A 45 -7.44 11.25 -0.77
N PHE A 46 -7.94 10.75 0.35
CA PHE A 46 -9.23 10.07 0.37
C PHE A 46 -10.34 11.09 0.09
N LYS A 47 -11.26 10.76 -0.81
CA LYS A 47 -12.50 11.50 -0.94
C LYS A 47 -13.36 11.20 0.28
N SER A 48 -13.25 12.01 1.33
CA SER A 48 -14.15 11.89 2.47
C SER A 48 -15.56 12.25 2.00
N GLN A 49 -16.48 11.29 2.04
CA GLN A 49 -17.90 11.65 2.08
C GLN A 49 -18.17 12.34 3.42
N GLU A 50 -18.96 13.42 3.38
CA GLU A 50 -19.46 14.01 4.61
C GLU A 50 -20.23 12.93 5.38
N PHE A 51 -19.76 12.67 6.60
CA PHE A 51 -20.43 11.76 7.49
C PHE A 51 -21.62 12.49 8.10
N TYR A 52 -22.82 12.02 7.79
CA TYR A 52 -24.04 12.54 8.40
C TYR A 52 -24.28 11.83 9.74
N GLY A 53 -23.74 12.37 10.83
CA GLY A 53 -23.92 11.86 12.19
C GLY A 53 -22.69 12.09 13.06
N ASP A 54 -22.87 12.19 14.38
CA ASP A 54 -21.77 12.37 15.32
C ASP A 54 -21.02 11.06 15.61
N GLU A 55 -21.69 9.90 15.48
CA GLU A 55 -21.18 8.59 15.89
C GLU A 55 -20.94 7.69 14.67
N VAL A 56 -19.67 7.31 14.44
CA VAL A 56 -19.28 6.35 13.38
C VAL A 56 -19.63 4.94 13.83
N PHE A 57 -19.17 4.53 15.02
CA PHE A 57 -19.60 3.29 15.64
C PHE A 57 -19.47 3.36 17.16
N ALA A 58 -20.22 2.51 17.86
CA ALA A 58 -20.09 2.30 19.29
C ALA A 58 -20.04 0.81 19.64
N LEU A 59 -19.14 0.47 20.54
CA LEU A 59 -19.07 -0.81 21.23
C LEU A 59 -19.77 -0.65 22.57
N LYS A 60 -20.65 -1.59 22.93
CA LYS A 60 -21.35 -1.57 24.21
C LYS A 60 -21.21 -2.93 24.89
N LYS A 61 -20.55 -2.94 26.06
CA LYS A 61 -20.32 -4.12 26.92
C LYS A 61 -19.78 -5.31 26.12
N LEU A 62 -18.83 -5.01 25.19
CA LEU A 62 -18.32 -6.00 24.28
C LEU A 62 -17.51 -7.05 25.04
N LYS A 63 -17.84 -8.32 24.81
CA LYS A 63 -17.12 -9.47 25.33
C LYS A 63 -16.80 -10.44 24.21
N LYS A 64 -15.58 -10.98 24.22
CA LYS A 64 -15.15 -12.02 23.32
C LYS A 64 -14.15 -12.93 23.98
N SER A 65 -14.35 -14.24 23.81
CA SER A 65 -13.46 -15.28 24.33
C SER A 65 -13.28 -16.36 23.27
N PHE A 66 -12.17 -17.09 23.34
CA PHE A 66 -11.92 -18.32 22.59
C PHE A 66 -11.52 -19.41 23.57
N GLY A 67 -12.43 -20.36 23.81
CA GLY A 67 -12.28 -21.34 24.88
C GLY A 67 -12.13 -20.64 26.23
N ASP A 68 -11.10 -20.97 26.98
CA ASP A 68 -10.81 -20.38 28.29
C ASP A 68 -10.12 -19.01 28.21
N ARG A 69 -9.76 -18.56 27.02
CA ARG A 69 -9.03 -17.30 26.82
C ARG A 69 -10.01 -16.15 26.57
N VAL A 70 -10.12 -15.25 27.55
CA VAL A 70 -10.86 -14.00 27.40
C VAL A 70 -9.99 -12.97 26.69
N LEU A 71 -10.47 -12.41 25.59
CA LEU A 71 -9.83 -11.33 24.84
C LEU A 71 -10.34 -9.97 25.30
N PHE A 72 -11.66 -9.82 25.39
CA PHE A 72 -12.33 -8.59 25.79
C PHE A 72 -13.39 -8.91 26.85
N HIS A 73 -13.52 -8.03 27.80
CA HIS A 73 -14.56 -8.10 28.82
C HIS A 73 -15.06 -6.69 29.13
N ASP A 74 -16.36 -6.48 28.94
CA ASP A 74 -17.09 -5.25 29.28
C ASP A 74 -16.46 -3.98 28.61
N VAL A 75 -16.14 -4.07 27.32
CA VAL A 75 -15.54 -2.95 26.58
C VAL A 75 -16.62 -2.03 26.05
N ASP A 76 -16.55 -0.77 26.46
CA ASP A 76 -17.34 0.34 25.94
C ASP A 76 -16.42 1.31 25.20
N LEU A 77 -16.77 1.64 23.95
CA LEU A 77 -16.04 2.59 23.12
C LEU A 77 -17.03 3.29 22.19
N GLN A 78 -16.89 4.59 22.04
CA GLN A 78 -17.62 5.38 21.06
C GLN A 78 -16.63 6.10 20.17
N VAL A 79 -16.82 5.99 18.84
CA VAL A 79 -15.99 6.63 17.84
C VAL A 79 -16.80 7.62 17.05
N ARG A 80 -16.29 8.84 16.95
CA ARG A 80 -16.94 9.96 16.25
C ARG A 80 -16.29 10.25 14.91
N GLY A 81 -17.01 10.95 14.06
CA GLY A 81 -16.49 11.42 12.79
C GLY A 81 -15.23 12.28 12.95
N GLY A 82 -14.22 12.06 12.11
CA GLY A 82 -12.95 12.78 12.14
C GLY A 82 -11.92 12.31 13.16
N GLU A 83 -12.26 11.38 14.04
CA GLU A 83 -11.31 10.80 15.00
C GLU A 83 -10.31 9.87 14.33
N ARG A 84 -9.09 9.83 14.89
CA ARG A 84 -8.04 8.89 14.52
C ARG A 84 -7.70 8.05 15.74
N ILE A 85 -7.92 6.74 15.63
CA ILE A 85 -7.75 5.80 16.74
C ILE A 85 -6.62 4.84 16.40
N ALA A 86 -5.70 4.66 17.35
CA ALA A 86 -4.67 3.63 17.28
C ALA A 86 -5.01 2.50 18.25
N LEU A 87 -5.13 1.27 17.72
CA LEU A 87 -5.31 0.06 18.51
C LEU A 87 -3.94 -0.55 18.79
N ILE A 88 -3.45 -0.41 20.01
CA ILE A 88 -2.11 -0.83 20.43
C ILE A 88 -2.21 -2.00 21.42
N GLY A 89 -1.29 -2.93 21.33
CA GLY A 89 -1.18 -4.09 22.22
C GLY A 89 -0.30 -5.19 21.64
N ASP A 90 0.11 -6.13 22.46
CA ASP A 90 0.93 -7.27 22.06
C ASP A 90 0.21 -8.21 21.08
N ASN A 91 0.98 -9.10 20.45
CA ASN A 91 0.41 -10.11 19.58
C ASN A 91 -0.54 -11.03 20.35
N GLY A 92 -1.70 -11.31 19.75
CA GLY A 92 -2.71 -12.17 20.35
C GLY A 92 -3.59 -11.48 21.41
N THR A 93 -3.52 -10.16 21.60
CA THR A 93 -4.43 -9.43 22.53
C THR A 93 -5.83 -9.24 21.97
N GLY A 94 -6.08 -9.62 20.72
CA GLY A 94 -7.41 -9.55 20.10
C GLY A 94 -7.61 -8.39 19.13
N LYS A 95 -6.55 -7.66 18.74
CA LYS A 95 -6.63 -6.55 17.77
C LYS A 95 -7.33 -6.98 16.47
N SER A 96 -6.82 -8.01 15.83
CA SER A 96 -7.41 -8.54 14.58
C SER A 96 -8.80 -9.13 14.78
N THR A 97 -9.09 -9.66 15.99
CA THR A 97 -10.44 -10.13 16.31
C THR A 97 -11.43 -8.97 16.39
N LEU A 98 -11.02 -7.84 17.00
CA LEU A 98 -11.87 -6.63 17.03
C LEU A 98 -12.11 -6.11 15.62
N ILE A 99 -11.06 -6.07 14.76
CA ILE A 99 -11.20 -5.67 13.35
C ILE A 99 -12.19 -6.59 12.62
N LYS A 100 -12.06 -7.91 12.77
CA LYS A 100 -13.01 -8.88 12.19
C LYS A 100 -14.45 -8.67 12.67
N MET A 101 -14.62 -8.31 13.93
CA MET A 101 -15.97 -7.98 14.45
C MET A 101 -16.50 -6.67 13.85
N LEU A 102 -15.65 -5.67 13.61
CA LEU A 102 -16.04 -4.44 12.88
C LEU A 102 -16.37 -4.71 11.41
N MET A 103 -15.74 -5.73 10.80
CA MET A 103 -16.01 -6.17 9.43
C MET A 103 -17.18 -7.18 9.34
N GLU A 104 -17.84 -7.47 10.46
CA GLU A 104 -18.93 -8.47 10.56
C GLU A 104 -18.51 -9.91 10.17
N GLU A 105 -17.20 -10.20 10.18
CA GLU A 105 -16.64 -11.53 9.95
C GLU A 105 -16.60 -12.39 11.20
N GLU A 106 -16.74 -11.78 12.38
CA GLU A 106 -16.76 -12.42 13.69
C GLU A 106 -17.83 -11.75 14.57
N TYR A 107 -18.41 -12.48 15.52
CA TYR A 107 -19.44 -11.95 16.41
C TYR A 107 -18.96 -11.91 17.86
N PRO A 108 -19.36 -10.91 18.65
CA PRO A 108 -19.11 -10.89 20.08
C PRO A 108 -19.93 -12.00 20.80
N ASP A 109 -19.38 -12.48 21.92
CA ASP A 109 -20.11 -13.41 22.79
C ASP A 109 -21.21 -12.70 23.58
N GLU A 110 -20.92 -11.46 24.02
CA GLU A 110 -21.88 -10.57 24.68
C GLU A 110 -21.65 -9.12 24.22
N GLY A 111 -22.64 -8.28 24.44
CA GLY A 111 -22.61 -6.88 24.03
C GLY A 111 -23.01 -6.70 22.55
N LYS A 112 -22.70 -5.54 22.00
CA LYS A 112 -23.04 -5.21 20.61
C LYS A 112 -22.13 -4.15 20.02
N ILE A 113 -21.99 -4.22 18.71
CA ILE A 113 -21.41 -3.17 17.87
C ILE A 113 -22.56 -2.47 17.16
N LYS A 114 -22.60 -1.15 17.25
CA LYS A 114 -23.59 -0.34 16.56
C LYS A 114 -22.87 0.63 15.63
N PHE A 115 -23.16 0.56 14.34
CA PHE A 115 -22.66 1.53 13.37
C PHE A 115 -23.64 2.69 13.22
N GLY A 116 -23.11 3.86 12.94
CA GLY A 116 -23.88 5.02 12.55
C GLY A 116 -24.55 4.82 11.17
N PRO A 117 -25.54 5.65 10.82
CA PRO A 117 -26.16 5.59 9.50
C PRO A 117 -25.13 5.90 8.42
N SER A 118 -25.19 5.17 7.32
CA SER A 118 -24.34 5.39 6.14
C SER A 118 -22.83 5.16 6.33
N VAL A 119 -22.40 4.39 7.34
CA VAL A 119 -21.01 3.99 7.50
C VAL A 119 -20.60 3.08 6.36
N ARG A 120 -19.53 3.46 5.66
CA ARG A 120 -18.89 2.67 4.60
C ARG A 120 -17.45 2.42 5.00
N ILE A 121 -17.11 1.16 5.18
CA ILE A 121 -15.82 0.73 5.70
C ILE A 121 -14.92 0.37 4.52
N ALA A 122 -13.69 0.92 4.52
CA ALA A 122 -12.58 0.40 3.74
C ALA A 122 -11.59 -0.29 4.68
N TYR A 123 -11.12 -1.47 4.31
CA TYR A 123 -10.20 -2.26 5.09
C TYR A 123 -8.95 -2.60 4.30
N LEU A 124 -7.79 -2.25 4.86
CA LEU A 124 -6.49 -2.71 4.39
C LEU A 124 -6.00 -3.80 5.36
N PRO A 125 -6.02 -5.08 4.95
CA PRO A 125 -5.53 -6.17 5.78
C PRO A 125 -4.00 -6.18 5.88
N GLN A 126 -3.47 -6.87 6.90
CA GLN A 126 -2.03 -7.10 7.06
C GLN A 126 -1.42 -7.83 5.86
N ILE A 127 -2.11 -8.84 5.34
CA ILE A 127 -1.74 -9.56 4.13
C ILE A 127 -2.75 -9.22 3.05
N VAL A 128 -2.28 -8.64 1.95
CA VAL A 128 -3.11 -8.27 0.82
C VAL A 128 -3.07 -9.35 -0.24
N GLU A 129 -4.22 -9.89 -0.57
CA GLU A 129 -4.43 -10.86 -1.63
C GLU A 129 -5.39 -10.32 -2.69
N PHE A 130 -5.25 -10.80 -3.92
CA PHE A 130 -6.12 -10.48 -5.03
C PHE A 130 -6.66 -11.76 -5.66
N ASP A 131 -7.94 -11.78 -6.01
CA ASP A 131 -8.63 -12.97 -6.54
C ASP A 131 -8.01 -13.48 -7.86
N VAL A 132 -7.47 -12.59 -8.66
CA VAL A 132 -6.85 -12.91 -9.96
C VAL A 132 -5.47 -12.27 -10.04
N PRO A 133 -4.44 -12.90 -9.43
CA PRO A 133 -3.09 -12.34 -9.36
C PRO A 133 -2.37 -12.27 -10.71
N GLU A 134 -2.80 -13.01 -11.71
CA GLU A 134 -2.23 -12.99 -13.08
C GLU A 134 -2.62 -11.73 -13.85
N ARG A 135 -3.66 -11.01 -13.42
CA ARG A 135 -4.12 -9.79 -14.06
C ARG A 135 -3.10 -8.67 -13.88
N ASN A 136 -2.92 -7.81 -14.89
CA ASN A 136 -2.08 -6.63 -14.74
C ASN A 136 -2.76 -5.54 -13.88
N LEU A 137 -1.98 -4.54 -13.46
CA LEU A 137 -2.45 -3.51 -12.53
C LEU A 137 -3.58 -2.66 -13.13
N VAL A 138 -3.49 -2.30 -14.42
CA VAL A 138 -4.53 -1.51 -15.10
C VAL A 138 -5.83 -2.29 -15.12
N ASP A 139 -5.79 -3.55 -15.55
CA ASP A 139 -6.97 -4.39 -15.61
C ASP A 139 -7.55 -4.65 -14.21
N THR A 140 -6.70 -4.84 -13.20
CA THR A 140 -7.14 -4.96 -11.80
C THR A 140 -7.92 -3.73 -11.35
N MET A 141 -7.44 -2.53 -11.68
CA MET A 141 -8.16 -1.28 -11.39
C MET A 141 -9.48 -1.20 -12.13
N LEU A 142 -9.53 -1.59 -13.42
CA LEU A 142 -10.76 -1.57 -14.23
C LEU A 142 -11.81 -2.54 -13.70
N TYR A 143 -11.40 -3.72 -13.24
CA TYR A 143 -12.32 -4.71 -12.66
C TYR A 143 -12.81 -4.33 -11.26
N SER A 144 -11.97 -3.68 -10.47
CA SER A 144 -12.36 -3.23 -9.13
C SER A 144 -13.38 -2.11 -9.14
N LYS A 145 -13.53 -1.41 -10.27
CA LYS A 145 -14.36 -0.20 -10.35
C LYS A 145 -15.22 -0.16 -11.61
N ARG A 146 -16.49 0.12 -11.40
CA ARG A 146 -17.39 0.43 -12.51
C ARG A 146 -17.10 1.85 -13.03
N ASN A 147 -17.09 2.02 -14.35
CA ASN A 147 -16.99 3.34 -15.02
C ASN A 147 -15.67 4.08 -14.90
N ILE A 148 -14.54 3.39 -14.80
CA ILE A 148 -13.21 3.99 -14.89
C ILE A 148 -12.60 3.71 -16.27
N THR A 149 -11.96 4.70 -16.86
CA THR A 149 -11.25 4.54 -18.14
C THR A 149 -9.81 4.04 -17.90
N PRO A 150 -9.19 3.35 -18.88
CA PRO A 150 -7.79 2.93 -18.78
C PRO A 150 -6.82 4.09 -18.49
N GLN A 151 -7.10 5.28 -19.04
CA GLN A 151 -6.29 6.47 -18.77
C GLN A 151 -6.45 6.92 -17.32
N SER A 152 -7.66 6.93 -16.79
CA SER A 152 -7.91 7.28 -15.38
C SER A 152 -7.27 6.26 -14.44
N ALA A 153 -7.32 4.95 -14.76
CA ALA A 153 -6.65 3.91 -14.00
C ALA A 153 -5.14 4.15 -13.95
N ARG A 154 -4.49 4.42 -15.10
CA ARG A 154 -3.05 4.73 -15.14
C ARG A 154 -2.68 5.99 -14.35
N ASN A 155 -3.48 7.04 -14.43
CA ASN A 155 -3.22 8.28 -13.66
C ASN A 155 -3.27 8.02 -12.15
N ARG A 156 -4.19 7.18 -11.69
CA ARG A 156 -4.31 6.79 -10.28
C ARG A 156 -3.15 5.92 -9.84
N LEU A 157 -2.81 4.91 -10.62
CA LEU A 157 -1.64 4.06 -10.37
C LEU A 157 -0.35 4.88 -10.27
N ALA A 158 -0.19 5.90 -11.15
CA ALA A 158 0.95 6.79 -11.10
C ALA A 158 1.04 7.60 -9.79
N ALA A 159 -0.09 7.99 -9.20
CA ALA A 159 -0.12 8.65 -7.88
C ALA A 159 0.38 7.73 -6.74
N PHE A 160 0.33 6.42 -6.96
CA PHE A 160 0.84 5.38 -6.06
C PHE A 160 2.18 4.79 -6.51
N HIS A 161 2.94 5.53 -7.32
CA HIS A 161 4.27 5.18 -7.81
C HIS A 161 4.33 3.97 -8.75
N PHE A 162 3.22 3.58 -9.36
CA PHE A 162 3.20 2.62 -10.47
C PHE A 162 3.24 3.40 -11.79
N THR A 163 4.40 3.49 -12.43
CA THR A 163 4.61 4.33 -13.62
C THR A 163 5.22 3.54 -14.79
N GLY A 164 5.08 4.08 -15.99
CA GLY A 164 5.64 3.46 -17.19
C GLY A 164 5.14 2.04 -17.43
N GLU A 165 6.07 1.09 -17.56
CA GLU A 165 5.76 -0.33 -17.80
C GLU A 165 5.25 -1.06 -16.55
N ASP A 166 5.43 -0.50 -15.36
CA ASP A 166 4.99 -1.14 -14.12
C ASP A 166 3.48 -1.41 -14.11
N VAL A 167 2.69 -0.55 -14.74
CA VAL A 167 1.23 -0.67 -14.77
C VAL A 167 0.74 -1.91 -15.55
N PHE A 168 1.61 -2.51 -16.36
CA PHE A 168 1.32 -3.72 -17.13
C PHE A 168 1.87 -4.99 -16.49
N LYS A 169 2.60 -4.88 -15.37
CA LYS A 169 3.03 -6.03 -14.58
C LYS A 169 1.83 -6.78 -14.02
N SER A 170 1.95 -8.10 -13.92
CA SER A 170 0.99 -8.92 -13.18
C SER A 170 1.03 -8.59 -11.68
N VAL A 171 -0.11 -8.63 -11.02
CA VAL A 171 -0.20 -8.47 -9.56
C VAL A 171 0.65 -9.52 -8.83
N SER A 172 0.78 -10.73 -9.40
CA SER A 172 1.55 -11.85 -8.80
C SER A 172 3.04 -11.57 -8.64
N VAL A 173 3.61 -10.60 -9.36
CA VAL A 173 5.04 -10.27 -9.25
C VAL A 173 5.33 -9.10 -8.31
N LEU A 174 4.30 -8.53 -7.70
CA LEU A 174 4.43 -7.41 -6.78
C LEU A 174 4.95 -7.86 -5.41
N SER A 175 5.79 -7.04 -4.81
CA SER A 175 6.17 -7.18 -3.40
C SER A 175 4.99 -6.88 -2.47
N GLY A 176 5.06 -7.29 -1.19
CA GLY A 176 4.01 -7.03 -0.21
C GLY A 176 3.67 -5.54 -0.06
N GLY A 177 4.68 -4.67 -0.09
CA GLY A 177 4.48 -3.22 -0.07
C GLY A 177 3.79 -2.68 -1.32
N GLU A 178 4.12 -3.22 -2.49
CA GLU A 178 3.43 -2.87 -3.74
C GLU A 178 1.99 -3.37 -3.77
N LEU A 179 1.72 -4.57 -3.25
CA LEU A 179 0.36 -5.09 -3.09
C LEU A 179 -0.48 -4.18 -2.17
N SER A 180 0.07 -3.75 -1.05
CA SER A 180 -0.58 -2.82 -0.12
C SER A 180 -0.85 -1.45 -0.77
N ARG A 181 0.11 -0.91 -1.53
CA ARG A 181 -0.07 0.34 -2.30
C ARG A 181 -1.15 0.20 -3.38
N LEU A 182 -1.17 -0.92 -4.10
CA LEU A 182 -2.22 -1.19 -5.10
C LEU A 182 -3.60 -1.27 -4.44
N LYS A 183 -3.71 -1.98 -3.30
CA LYS A 183 -4.96 -2.07 -2.55
C LYS A 183 -5.43 -0.70 -2.06
N LEU A 184 -4.54 0.11 -1.51
CA LEU A 184 -4.85 1.49 -1.12
C LEU A 184 -5.31 2.33 -2.32
N CYS A 185 -4.66 2.21 -3.47
CA CYS A 185 -5.06 2.89 -4.69
C CYS A 185 -6.49 2.55 -5.09
N ILE A 186 -6.90 1.29 -4.91
CA ILE A 186 -8.28 0.84 -5.16
C ILE A 186 -9.24 1.42 -4.11
N LEU A 187 -8.89 1.32 -2.82
CA LEU A 187 -9.75 1.78 -1.72
C LEU A 187 -9.98 3.29 -1.71
N MET A 188 -9.00 4.08 -2.12
CA MET A 188 -9.11 5.55 -2.14
C MET A 188 -10.21 6.10 -3.04
N ASP A 189 -10.64 5.31 -3.99
CA ASP A 189 -11.71 5.71 -4.90
C ASP A 189 -13.09 5.30 -4.43
N GLU A 190 -13.15 4.51 -3.37
CA GLU A 190 -14.40 4.17 -2.74
C GLU A 190 -14.89 5.37 -1.92
N GLU A 191 -16.18 5.59 -1.94
CA GLU A 191 -16.81 6.58 -1.07
C GLU A 191 -16.85 6.02 0.36
N VAL A 192 -15.72 6.10 1.05
CA VAL A 192 -15.57 5.57 2.41
C VAL A 192 -15.55 6.69 3.43
N ASN A 193 -16.03 6.40 4.63
CA ASN A 193 -16.00 7.31 5.76
C ASN A 193 -15.41 6.67 7.03
N LEU A 194 -15.09 5.38 6.98
CA LEU A 194 -14.28 4.68 7.99
C LEU A 194 -13.17 3.87 7.29
N LEU A 195 -11.92 4.20 7.57
CA LEU A 195 -10.75 3.47 7.07
C LEU A 195 -10.13 2.67 8.22
N ILE A 196 -10.02 1.36 8.05
CA ILE A 196 -9.35 0.45 8.98
C ILE A 196 -8.06 -0.02 8.32
N LEU A 197 -6.94 0.15 9.03
CA LEU A 197 -5.61 -0.28 8.60
C LEU A 197 -5.07 -1.30 9.62
N ASP A 198 -4.74 -2.50 9.19
CA ASP A 198 -4.13 -3.55 10.03
C ASP A 198 -2.63 -3.62 9.75
N GLU A 199 -1.82 -3.25 10.75
CA GLU A 199 -0.35 -3.20 10.71
C GLU A 199 0.24 -2.48 9.46
N PRO A 200 -0.20 -1.27 9.12
CA PRO A 200 0.14 -0.62 7.86
C PRO A 200 1.65 -0.32 7.71
N THR A 201 2.38 -0.27 8.83
CA THR A 201 3.82 0.04 8.84
C THR A 201 4.71 -1.10 8.35
N ASN A 202 4.22 -2.34 8.34
CA ASN A 202 5.02 -3.50 7.95
C ASN A 202 5.28 -3.57 6.43
N HIS A 203 4.46 -2.87 5.64
CA HIS A 203 4.48 -2.97 4.17
C HIS A 203 4.41 -1.62 3.45
N LEU A 204 4.22 -0.53 4.18
CA LEU A 204 4.27 0.81 3.62
C LEU A 204 5.58 1.44 4.08
N ASP A 205 6.54 1.63 3.16
CA ASP A 205 7.67 2.53 3.37
C ASP A 205 7.11 3.96 3.47
N ILE A 206 6.66 4.30 4.67
CA ILE A 206 6.22 5.65 5.00
C ILE A 206 7.48 6.39 5.45
N ALA A 207 8.16 7.04 4.49
CA ALA A 207 9.24 7.97 4.79
C ALA A 207 8.66 9.31 5.29
#